data_6ad27bbdd2167f92d4362573a77f9c19
#
_entry.id   6ad27bbdd2167f92d4362573a77f9c19
#
_cell.length_a   1.000
_cell.length_b   1.000
_cell.length_c   1.000
_cell.angle_alpha   90.00
_cell.angle_beta   90.00
_cell.angle_gamma   90.00
#
_symmetry.space_group_name_H-M   'P 1'
#
loop_
_entity.id
_entity.type
_entity.pdbx_description
1 polymer ?
#
loop_
_entity_poly.entity_id
_entity_poly.type
_entity_poly.pdbx_seq_one_letter_code
_entity_poly.pdbx_strand_id
1 'polypeptide(L)'
;MKICAISDMHGQYDFDVPECDILCIAGDIIPLDIQRYNGIQKHYFLIDSMTDKEKKSWEKAYEKSFQSWRLKNISWIEDYFIPWCERQKCNKVFLVGGNHDFFFESEGPENVKNLFEDTKIEYLMDEEMEYEGLRIYGSPWCHQFGRWAFMKDDSELLKEFEKIPEGIDVLITHDAPFGRTDLLLENEYHLSKGHIGNKPMTKCLEKLANPPKLHFTGHLHSCNHIPVEYDGTTTVCVSMLDERYSMAYKPFIICI
;
A
#
# COMPACT_ATOMS: atom_id res chain seq x y z
N MET A 1 -12.23 19.86 6.48
CA MET A 1 -11.14 19.50 5.54
C MET A 1 -11.66 18.46 4.55
N LYS A 2 -11.32 18.58 3.26
CA LYS A 2 -11.77 17.65 2.21
C LYS A 2 -10.65 16.66 1.91
N ILE A 3 -10.90 15.37 2.13
CA ILE A 3 -9.94 14.28 1.90
C ILE A 3 -10.39 13.47 0.71
N CYS A 4 -9.46 13.19 -0.21
CA CYS A 4 -9.62 12.22 -1.29
C CYS A 4 -8.76 11.00 -0.98
N ALA A 5 -9.25 9.79 -1.28
CA ALA A 5 -8.48 8.57 -1.08
C ALA A 5 -8.59 7.64 -2.30
N ILE A 6 -7.45 7.02 -2.66
CA ILE A 6 -7.26 6.11 -3.79
C ILE A 6 -6.26 5.02 -3.43
N SER A 7 -6.26 3.91 -4.17
CA SER A 7 -5.30 2.82 -4.04
C SER A 7 -5.25 1.96 -5.29
N ASP A 8 -4.26 1.08 -5.39
CA ASP A 8 -4.18 0.01 -6.40
C ASP A 8 -4.26 0.52 -7.84
N MET A 9 -3.51 1.59 -8.13
CA MET A 9 -3.44 2.15 -9.47
C MET A 9 -2.54 1.33 -10.40
N HIS A 10 -1.56 0.61 -9.87
CA HIS A 10 -0.63 -0.25 -10.64
C HIS A 10 -0.08 0.40 -11.91
N GLY A 11 0.24 1.70 -11.82
CA GLY A 11 0.77 2.49 -12.94
C GLY A 11 -0.29 3.11 -13.85
N GLN A 12 -1.58 2.95 -13.55
CA GLN A 12 -2.66 3.56 -14.32
C GLN A 12 -3.10 4.86 -13.66
N TYR A 13 -2.79 5.98 -14.29
CA TYR A 13 -3.00 7.33 -13.75
C TYR A 13 -3.82 8.23 -14.69
N ASP A 14 -4.52 7.64 -15.67
CA ASP A 14 -5.40 8.36 -16.60
C ASP A 14 -6.81 8.51 -16.01
N PHE A 15 -6.89 9.24 -14.91
CA PHE A 15 -8.14 9.60 -14.25
C PHE A 15 -8.00 10.94 -13.52
N ASP A 16 -9.13 11.59 -13.27
CA ASP A 16 -9.17 12.84 -12.53
C ASP A 16 -9.25 12.58 -11.02
N VAL A 17 -8.32 13.18 -10.25
CA VAL A 17 -8.45 13.30 -8.80
C VAL A 17 -9.23 14.59 -8.52
N PRO A 18 -10.38 14.49 -7.83
CA PRO A 18 -11.13 15.68 -7.46
C PRO A 18 -10.33 16.60 -6.53
N GLU A 19 -10.53 17.91 -6.68
CA GLU A 19 -9.92 18.91 -5.80
C GLU A 19 -10.19 18.60 -4.32
N CYS A 20 -9.13 18.54 -3.51
CA CYS A 20 -9.17 18.20 -2.10
C CYS A 20 -8.04 18.90 -1.34
N ASP A 21 -8.09 18.88 -0.01
CA ASP A 21 -6.98 19.39 0.83
C ASP A 21 -5.88 18.33 0.95
N ILE A 22 -6.28 17.07 1.15
CA ILE A 22 -5.40 15.92 1.34
C ILE A 22 -5.77 14.82 0.34
N LEU A 23 -4.75 14.22 -0.29
CA LEU A 23 -4.86 12.97 -1.04
C LEU A 23 -4.19 11.84 -0.25
N CYS A 24 -4.96 10.81 0.13
CA CYS A 24 -4.45 9.58 0.74
C CYS A 24 -4.30 8.49 -0.32
N ILE A 25 -3.14 7.83 -0.36
CA ILE A 25 -2.84 6.73 -1.30
C ILE A 25 -2.51 5.48 -0.50
N ALA A 26 -3.37 4.48 -0.57
CA ALA A 26 -3.28 3.26 0.23
C ALA A 26 -2.50 2.13 -0.47
N GLY A 27 -1.43 2.46 -1.22
CA GLY A 27 -0.46 1.50 -1.77
C GLY A 27 -0.75 1.04 -3.20
N ASP A 28 0.10 0.13 -3.66
CA ASP A 28 0.10 -0.49 -4.99
C ASP A 28 0.12 0.54 -6.13
N ILE A 29 1.13 1.43 -6.06
CA ILE A 29 1.29 2.51 -7.02
C ILE A 29 2.12 2.10 -8.23
N ILE A 30 3.09 1.18 -8.07
CA ILE A 30 4.10 0.86 -9.08
C ILE A 30 3.51 0.04 -10.23
N PRO A 31 3.85 0.36 -11.51
CA PRO A 31 3.38 -0.40 -12.66
C PRO A 31 3.74 -1.89 -12.61
N LEU A 32 2.81 -2.75 -13.07
CA LEU A 32 2.94 -4.21 -13.03
C LEU A 32 4.20 -4.74 -13.74
N ASP A 33 4.67 -4.07 -14.78
CA ASP A 33 5.82 -4.49 -15.59
C ASP A 33 7.18 -4.18 -14.96
N ILE A 34 7.24 -3.25 -14.00
CA ILE A 34 8.47 -2.87 -13.28
C ILE A 34 8.45 -3.22 -11.79
N GLN A 35 7.29 -3.54 -11.21
CA GLN A 35 7.15 -3.79 -9.76
C GLN A 35 8.00 -4.98 -9.29
N ARG A 36 8.06 -6.06 -10.06
CA ARG A 36 8.76 -7.29 -9.69
C ARG A 36 10.18 -7.31 -10.21
N TYR A 37 11.11 -7.58 -9.30
CA TYR A 37 12.42 -8.03 -9.68
C TYR A 37 12.38 -9.54 -9.98
N ASN A 38 12.31 -9.92 -11.27
CA ASN A 38 12.25 -11.32 -11.70
C ASN A 38 13.47 -12.16 -11.27
N GLY A 39 14.56 -11.53 -10.83
CA GLY A 39 15.73 -12.17 -10.28
C GLY A 39 15.54 -12.77 -8.89
N ILE A 40 14.73 -12.18 -8.03
CA ILE A 40 14.56 -12.62 -6.63
C ILE A 40 13.87 -13.98 -6.54
N GLN A 41 12.87 -14.25 -7.37
CA GLN A 41 12.06 -15.47 -7.23
C GLN A 41 12.71 -16.76 -7.78
N LYS A 42 13.62 -16.68 -8.77
CA LYS A 42 14.23 -17.87 -9.39
C LYS A 42 15.43 -18.45 -8.65
N HIS A 43 16.03 -17.74 -7.71
CA HIS A 43 17.39 -18.04 -7.27
C HIS A 43 17.54 -18.72 -5.91
N TYR A 44 16.54 -18.66 -5.02
CA TYR A 44 16.62 -19.36 -3.74
C TYR A 44 16.76 -20.89 -3.89
N PHE A 45 16.33 -21.48 -5.00
CA PHE A 45 16.37 -22.93 -5.22
C PHE A 45 17.66 -23.44 -5.90
N LEU A 46 18.51 -22.56 -6.44
CA LEU A 46 19.70 -22.97 -7.22
C LEU A 46 21.02 -22.74 -6.50
N ILE A 47 21.06 -21.86 -5.50
CA ILE A 47 22.32 -21.42 -4.85
C ILE A 47 23.05 -22.60 -4.18
N ASP A 48 22.33 -23.52 -3.57
CA ASP A 48 22.91 -24.64 -2.83
C ASP A 48 23.62 -25.67 -3.74
N SER A 49 23.28 -25.70 -5.04
CA SER A 49 23.87 -26.61 -6.02
C SER A 49 25.02 -26.00 -6.85
N MET A 50 25.35 -24.72 -6.65
CA MET A 50 26.37 -24.00 -7.41
C MET A 50 27.76 -24.15 -6.80
N THR A 51 28.78 -24.21 -7.66
CA THR A 51 30.19 -24.05 -7.27
C THR A 51 30.47 -22.60 -6.84
N ASP A 52 31.54 -22.38 -6.06
CA ASP A 52 31.92 -21.02 -5.58
C ASP A 52 32.17 -20.04 -6.74
N LYS A 53 32.69 -20.52 -7.87
CA LYS A 53 32.89 -19.69 -9.05
C LYS A 53 31.56 -19.30 -9.70
N GLU A 54 30.62 -20.23 -9.77
CA GLU A 54 29.28 -19.97 -10.29
C GLU A 54 28.50 -19.01 -9.36
N LYS A 55 28.59 -19.20 -8.01
CA LYS A 55 28.02 -18.28 -7.03
C LYS A 55 28.50 -16.85 -7.22
N LYS A 56 29.82 -16.64 -7.31
CA LYS A 56 30.39 -15.29 -7.54
C LYS A 56 29.97 -14.66 -8.86
N SER A 57 29.91 -15.45 -9.93
CA SER A 57 29.46 -14.96 -11.24
C SER A 57 27.99 -14.59 -11.21
N TRP A 58 27.19 -15.41 -10.52
CA TRP A 58 25.78 -15.19 -10.32
C TRP A 58 25.51 -13.96 -9.47
N GLU A 59 26.19 -13.80 -8.32
CA GLU A 59 26.07 -12.64 -7.43
C GLU A 59 26.33 -11.34 -8.18
N LYS A 60 27.36 -11.30 -9.03
CA LYS A 60 27.66 -10.13 -9.86
C LYS A 60 26.58 -9.84 -10.89
N ALA A 61 26.03 -10.87 -11.53
CA ALA A 61 24.95 -10.72 -12.51
C ALA A 61 23.64 -10.29 -11.82
N TYR A 62 23.37 -10.85 -10.65
CA TYR A 62 22.24 -10.49 -9.78
C TYR A 62 22.33 -9.03 -9.39
N GLU A 63 23.45 -8.61 -8.82
CA GLU A 63 23.65 -7.22 -8.38
C GLU A 63 23.45 -6.23 -9.54
N LYS A 64 24.03 -6.48 -10.69
CA LYS A 64 23.83 -5.65 -11.89
C LYS A 64 22.36 -5.57 -12.30
N SER A 65 21.66 -6.70 -12.27
CA SER A 65 20.24 -6.79 -12.64
C SER A 65 19.36 -6.09 -11.61
N PHE A 66 19.66 -6.25 -10.33
CA PHE A 66 18.98 -5.58 -9.22
C PHE A 66 19.13 -4.07 -9.33
N GLN A 67 20.35 -3.57 -9.55
CA GLN A 67 20.59 -2.14 -9.74
C GLN A 67 19.84 -1.58 -10.95
N SER A 68 19.77 -2.33 -12.05
CA SER A 68 18.98 -1.91 -13.22
C SER A 68 17.49 -1.82 -12.93
N TRP A 69 16.94 -2.78 -12.17
CA TRP A 69 15.55 -2.75 -11.72
C TRP A 69 15.29 -1.58 -10.75
N ARG A 70 16.21 -1.39 -9.80
CA ARG A 70 16.16 -0.28 -8.84
C ARG A 70 16.09 1.06 -9.55
N LEU A 71 16.99 1.31 -10.51
CA LEU A 71 17.02 2.54 -11.29
C LEU A 71 15.74 2.75 -12.12
N LYS A 72 15.13 1.69 -12.66
CA LYS A 72 13.85 1.81 -13.37
C LYS A 72 12.73 2.30 -12.47
N ASN A 73 12.67 1.78 -11.23
CA ASN A 73 11.66 2.23 -10.26
C ASN A 73 11.90 3.67 -9.85
N ILE A 74 13.16 4.06 -9.58
CA ILE A 74 13.52 5.45 -9.25
C ILE A 74 13.11 6.38 -10.40
N SER A 75 13.56 6.10 -11.64
CA SER A 75 13.18 6.93 -12.80
C SER A 75 11.67 7.03 -12.97
N TRP A 76 10.93 5.95 -12.77
CA TRP A 76 9.47 6.01 -12.89
C TRP A 76 8.84 6.89 -11.79
N ILE A 77 9.36 6.80 -10.56
CA ILE A 77 8.88 7.63 -9.45
C ILE A 77 9.19 9.11 -9.72
N GLU A 78 10.43 9.44 -10.10
CA GLU A 78 10.89 10.81 -10.33
C GLU A 78 10.29 11.43 -11.60
N ASP A 79 10.22 10.68 -12.69
CA ASP A 79 9.81 11.19 -14.00
C ASP A 79 8.30 11.16 -14.22
N TYR A 80 7.56 10.31 -13.45
CA TYR A 80 6.14 10.10 -13.68
C TYR A 80 5.28 10.29 -12.43
N PHE A 81 5.54 9.54 -11.34
CA PHE A 81 4.66 9.55 -10.16
C PHE A 81 4.71 10.87 -9.40
N ILE A 82 5.90 11.39 -9.10
CA ILE A 82 6.04 12.70 -8.44
C ILE A 82 5.38 13.81 -9.29
N PRO A 83 5.69 13.97 -10.59
CA PRO A 83 5.03 14.96 -11.43
C PRO A 83 3.50 14.77 -11.52
N TRP A 84 3.01 13.52 -11.48
CA TRP A 84 1.58 13.28 -11.44
C TRP A 84 0.96 13.78 -10.13
N CYS A 85 1.55 13.45 -8.99
CA CYS A 85 1.11 13.96 -7.69
C CYS A 85 1.12 15.49 -7.66
N GLU A 86 2.21 16.13 -8.11
CA GLU A 86 2.36 17.59 -8.09
C GLU A 86 1.29 18.33 -8.91
N ARG A 87 0.78 17.72 -9.98
CA ARG A 87 -0.31 18.28 -10.78
C ARG A 87 -1.70 18.17 -10.13
N GLN A 88 -1.87 17.30 -9.12
CA GLN A 88 -3.18 17.16 -8.44
C GLN A 88 -3.48 18.43 -7.63
N LYS A 89 -4.75 18.81 -7.60
CA LYS A 89 -5.26 19.94 -6.82
C LYS A 89 -5.47 19.56 -5.37
N CYS A 90 -4.37 19.25 -4.68
CA CYS A 90 -4.32 18.98 -3.25
C CYS A 90 -3.08 19.63 -2.64
N ASN A 91 -3.12 19.91 -1.34
CA ASN A 91 -2.01 20.55 -0.64
C ASN A 91 -0.97 19.53 -0.16
N LYS A 92 -1.40 18.31 0.20
CA LYS A 92 -0.56 17.24 0.75
C LYS A 92 -1.01 15.88 0.21
N VAL A 93 -0.05 14.98 0.02
CA VAL A 93 -0.27 13.58 -0.35
C VAL A 93 0.32 12.69 0.74
N PHE A 94 -0.47 11.79 1.33
CA PHE A 94 0.01 10.75 2.24
C PHE A 94 0.00 9.41 1.52
N LEU A 95 1.14 8.73 1.51
CA LEU A 95 1.38 7.50 0.77
C LEU A 95 1.83 6.39 1.72
N VAL A 96 1.23 5.22 1.64
CA VAL A 96 1.78 3.96 2.18
C VAL A 96 2.19 3.03 1.04
N GLY A 97 3.05 2.06 1.32
CA GLY A 97 3.35 0.99 0.36
C GLY A 97 2.25 -0.06 0.31
N GLY A 98 2.17 -0.80 -0.80
CA GLY A 98 1.32 -1.97 -0.95
C GLY A 98 2.11 -3.23 -1.29
N ASN A 99 1.42 -4.38 -1.39
CA ASN A 99 2.11 -5.66 -1.60
C ASN A 99 2.76 -5.80 -2.99
N HIS A 100 2.44 -4.95 -3.93
CA HIS A 100 3.11 -4.87 -5.21
C HIS A 100 4.26 -3.85 -5.24
N ASP A 101 4.44 -3.05 -4.21
CA ASP A 101 5.49 -2.03 -4.13
C ASP A 101 6.81 -2.59 -3.57
N PHE A 102 7.33 -3.68 -4.19
CA PHE A 102 8.58 -4.35 -3.79
C PHE A 102 9.78 -3.41 -3.68
N PHE A 103 9.79 -2.37 -4.49
CA PHE A 103 10.83 -1.36 -4.46
C PHE A 103 10.85 -0.64 -3.10
N PHE A 104 9.69 -0.25 -2.58
CA PHE A 104 9.60 0.43 -1.28
C PHE A 104 10.07 -0.46 -0.12
N GLU A 105 9.68 -1.75 -0.13
CA GLU A 105 10.18 -2.70 0.87
C GLU A 105 11.70 -2.87 0.78
N SER A 106 12.25 -2.98 -0.44
CA SER A 106 13.68 -3.21 -0.64
C SER A 106 14.57 -2.02 -0.29
N GLU A 107 14.09 -0.79 -0.51
CA GLU A 107 14.81 0.45 -0.16
C GLU A 107 14.71 0.77 1.33
N GLY A 108 13.62 0.39 1.96
CA GLY A 108 13.31 0.78 3.33
C GLY A 108 12.81 2.23 3.46
N PRO A 109 12.20 2.56 4.62
CA PRO A 109 11.45 3.82 4.77
C PRO A 109 12.28 5.07 4.55
N GLU A 110 13.50 5.13 5.07
CA GLU A 110 14.35 6.33 4.97
C GLU A 110 14.73 6.65 3.52
N ASN A 111 15.12 5.64 2.72
CA ASN A 111 15.47 5.87 1.32
C ASN A 111 14.24 6.23 0.47
N VAL A 112 13.08 5.65 0.80
CA VAL A 112 11.82 6.01 0.11
C VAL A 112 11.41 7.44 0.44
N LYS A 113 11.51 7.88 1.70
CA LYS A 113 11.26 9.28 2.10
C LYS A 113 12.17 10.26 1.38
N ASN A 114 13.47 9.92 1.24
CA ASN A 114 14.43 10.77 0.53
C ASN A 114 14.05 11.00 -0.95
N LEU A 115 13.36 10.04 -1.60
CA LEU A 115 12.86 10.25 -2.97
C LEU A 115 11.76 11.30 -3.04
N PHE A 116 11.04 11.53 -1.94
CA PHE A 116 9.93 12.48 -1.87
C PHE A 116 10.31 13.78 -1.16
N GLU A 117 11.60 13.96 -0.81
CA GLU A 117 12.10 15.22 -0.26
C GLU A 117 11.79 16.38 -1.20
N ASP A 118 11.41 17.53 -0.66
CA ASP A 118 11.00 18.73 -1.41
C ASP A 118 9.73 18.56 -2.30
N THR A 119 8.94 17.51 -2.09
CA THR A 119 7.64 17.31 -2.73
C THR A 119 6.50 17.45 -1.72
N LYS A 120 5.25 17.46 -2.20
CA LYS A 120 4.07 17.41 -1.30
C LYS A 120 3.71 16.00 -0.81
N ILE A 121 4.54 14.97 -1.13
CA ILE A 121 4.29 13.57 -0.79
C ILE A 121 4.98 13.24 0.54
N GLU A 122 4.22 12.71 1.50
CA GLU A 122 4.71 12.10 2.73
C GLU A 122 4.53 10.59 2.66
N TYR A 123 5.63 9.86 2.69
CA TYR A 123 5.61 8.40 2.78
C TYR A 123 5.53 7.97 4.25
N LEU A 124 4.51 7.19 4.59
CA LEU A 124 4.28 6.70 5.93
C LEU A 124 4.50 5.18 6.01
N MET A 125 5.31 4.75 6.96
CA MET A 125 5.53 3.34 7.27
C MET A 125 5.63 3.18 8.79
N ASP A 126 4.53 2.72 9.42
CA ASP A 126 4.35 2.63 10.87
C ASP A 126 4.65 3.96 11.58
N GLU A 127 4.17 5.03 10.99
CA GLU A 127 4.46 6.40 11.41
C GLU A 127 3.21 7.27 11.45
N GLU A 128 3.19 8.16 12.43
CA GLU A 128 2.17 9.20 12.57
C GLU A 128 2.72 10.54 12.09
N MET A 129 1.87 11.30 11.39
CA MET A 129 2.11 12.69 11.05
C MET A 129 0.90 13.55 11.38
N GLU A 130 1.16 14.73 11.93
CA GLU A 130 0.14 15.75 12.12
C GLU A 130 0.15 16.75 10.94
N TYR A 131 -1.02 16.97 10.35
CA TYR A 131 -1.19 17.95 9.28
C TYR A 131 -2.49 18.74 9.48
N GLU A 132 -2.36 20.06 9.63
CA GLU A 132 -3.49 20.98 9.88
C GLU A 132 -4.46 20.53 11.00
N GLY A 133 -3.90 19.97 12.06
CA GLY A 133 -4.65 19.50 13.24
C GLY A 133 -5.24 18.10 13.09
N LEU A 134 -5.03 17.40 11.96
CA LEU A 134 -5.35 15.98 11.80
C LEU A 134 -4.14 15.11 12.08
N ARG A 135 -4.34 14.07 12.88
CA ARG A 135 -3.36 13.02 13.14
C ARG A 135 -3.57 11.87 12.16
N ILE A 136 -2.58 11.60 11.33
CA ILE A 136 -2.64 10.62 10.24
C ILE A 136 -1.58 9.55 10.49
N TYR A 137 -1.96 8.27 10.46
CA TYR A 137 -1.04 7.15 10.60
C TYR A 137 -1.09 6.26 9.36
N GLY A 138 0.08 5.80 8.90
CA GLY A 138 0.21 4.93 7.75
C GLY A 138 0.95 3.63 8.06
N SER A 139 0.44 2.49 7.53
CA SER A 139 1.07 1.17 7.68
C SER A 139 0.87 0.30 6.43
N PRO A 140 1.95 -0.28 5.85
CA PRO A 140 1.87 -1.01 4.60
C PRO A 140 1.56 -2.51 4.76
N TRP A 141 1.61 -3.06 5.99
CA TRP A 141 1.67 -4.49 6.24
C TRP A 141 0.42 -5.26 5.82
N CYS A 142 0.66 -6.37 5.11
CA CYS A 142 -0.36 -7.30 4.64
C CYS A 142 -0.22 -8.67 5.31
N HIS A 143 -1.35 -9.38 5.45
CA HIS A 143 -1.33 -10.78 5.87
C HIS A 143 -0.68 -11.67 4.80
N GLN A 144 -0.08 -12.76 5.23
CA GLN A 144 0.67 -13.64 4.34
C GLN A 144 -0.25 -14.57 3.54
N PHE A 145 -0.27 -14.41 2.21
CA PHE A 145 -0.95 -15.30 1.26
C PHE A 145 -0.06 -15.73 0.09
N GLY A 146 1.22 -15.29 0.08
CA GLY A 146 2.17 -15.59 -0.99
C GLY A 146 3.56 -15.05 -0.67
N ARG A 147 4.26 -14.60 -1.71
CA ARG A 147 5.57 -13.94 -1.62
C ARG A 147 5.50 -12.57 -2.27
N TRP A 148 4.82 -11.67 -1.59
CA TRP A 148 4.66 -10.27 -1.99
C TRP A 148 5.39 -9.37 -1.00
N ALA A 149 5.54 -8.11 -1.34
CA ALA A 149 6.10 -7.12 -0.43
C ALA A 149 5.22 -6.90 0.80
N PHE A 150 5.80 -6.43 1.89
CA PHE A 150 5.14 -6.08 3.13
C PHE A 150 4.29 -7.17 3.77
N MET A 151 4.56 -8.45 3.46
CA MET A 151 3.85 -9.57 4.07
C MET A 151 4.53 -10.06 5.34
N LYS A 152 3.72 -10.29 6.37
CA LYS A 152 4.12 -10.85 7.65
C LYS A 152 3.16 -11.93 8.13
N ASP A 153 3.63 -12.82 8.98
CA ASP A 153 2.74 -13.75 9.68
C ASP A 153 1.91 -13.05 10.76
N ASP A 154 0.86 -13.72 11.25
CA ASP A 154 -0.07 -13.15 12.23
C ASP A 154 0.61 -12.64 13.50
N SER A 155 1.69 -13.30 13.94
CA SER A 155 2.40 -12.94 15.18
C SER A 155 3.26 -11.70 15.02
N GLU A 156 3.82 -11.49 13.84
CA GLU A 156 4.55 -10.30 13.46
C GLU A 156 3.60 -9.12 13.21
N LEU A 157 2.49 -9.38 12.49
CA LEU A 157 1.45 -8.38 12.22
C LEU A 157 0.83 -7.80 13.50
N LEU A 158 0.60 -8.63 14.53
CA LEU A 158 0.14 -8.13 15.83
C LEU A 158 1.08 -7.07 16.39
N LYS A 159 2.41 -7.29 16.33
CA LYS A 159 3.40 -6.33 16.82
C LYS A 159 3.43 -5.03 16.01
N GLU A 160 3.19 -5.13 14.70
CA GLU A 160 3.15 -3.95 13.85
C GLU A 160 1.88 -3.12 14.12
N PHE A 161 0.71 -3.75 14.16
CA PHE A 161 -0.55 -3.03 14.38
C PHE A 161 -0.76 -2.59 15.84
N GLU A 162 -0.06 -3.17 16.82
CA GLU A 162 -0.01 -2.64 18.19
C GLU A 162 0.71 -1.27 18.28
N LYS A 163 1.43 -0.85 17.23
CA LYS A 163 2.03 0.49 17.15
C LYS A 163 1.03 1.58 16.77
N ILE A 164 -0.14 1.24 16.23
CA ILE A 164 -1.17 2.21 15.86
C ILE A 164 -1.58 3.01 17.10
N PRO A 165 -1.38 4.34 17.10
CA PRO A 165 -1.61 5.14 18.30
C PRO A 165 -3.10 5.42 18.52
N GLU A 166 -3.45 5.69 19.77
CA GLU A 166 -4.78 6.13 20.18
C GLU A 166 -5.11 7.50 19.60
N GLY A 167 -6.37 7.67 19.20
CA GLY A 167 -6.93 8.99 18.85
C GLY A 167 -6.36 9.60 17.57
N ILE A 168 -5.89 8.78 16.62
CA ILE A 168 -5.61 9.24 15.25
C ILE A 168 -6.93 9.55 14.53
N ASP A 169 -6.89 10.52 13.62
CA ASP A 169 -8.08 10.89 12.85
C ASP A 169 -8.20 10.02 11.59
N VAL A 170 -7.08 9.77 10.90
CA VAL A 170 -7.02 9.02 9.65
C VAL A 170 -5.99 7.91 9.74
N LEU A 171 -6.43 6.68 9.52
CA LEU A 171 -5.59 5.51 9.32
C LEU A 171 -5.54 5.16 7.82
N ILE A 172 -4.35 4.93 7.31
CA ILE A 172 -4.12 4.47 5.94
C ILE A 172 -3.39 3.12 6.03
N THR A 173 -4.02 2.04 5.57
CA THR A 173 -3.35 0.74 5.45
C THR A 173 -3.56 0.18 4.05
N HIS A 174 -2.61 -0.62 3.56
CA HIS A 174 -2.85 -1.28 2.28
C HIS A 174 -3.85 -2.43 2.45
N ASP A 175 -3.64 -3.31 3.43
CA ASP A 175 -4.55 -4.42 3.71
C ASP A 175 -5.83 -3.95 4.44
N ALA A 176 -6.91 -4.72 4.31
CA ALA A 176 -8.19 -4.45 4.94
C ALA A 176 -8.35 -5.23 6.25
N PRO A 177 -8.95 -4.65 7.31
CA PRO A 177 -9.25 -5.38 8.54
C PRO A 177 -10.34 -6.43 8.29
N PHE A 178 -10.17 -7.62 8.89
CA PHE A 178 -11.11 -8.72 8.78
C PHE A 178 -12.51 -8.32 9.30
N GLY A 179 -13.53 -8.64 8.52
CA GLY A 179 -14.93 -8.40 8.90
C GLY A 179 -15.45 -7.01 8.58
N ARG A 180 -14.67 -6.15 7.90
CA ARG A 180 -15.11 -4.79 7.53
C ARG A 180 -15.26 -4.62 6.02
N THR A 181 -14.20 -4.21 5.32
CA THR A 181 -14.21 -3.98 3.85
C THR A 181 -13.54 -5.10 3.06
N ASP A 182 -13.48 -6.28 3.62
CA ASP A 182 -12.73 -7.45 3.14
C ASP A 182 -13.62 -8.59 2.59
N LEU A 183 -14.92 -8.33 2.44
CA LEU A 183 -15.83 -9.35 1.94
C LEU A 183 -15.68 -9.50 0.43
N LEU A 184 -15.06 -10.61 0.00
CA LEU A 184 -15.07 -11.00 -1.41
C LEU A 184 -16.45 -11.53 -1.80
N LEU A 185 -16.97 -11.03 -2.91
CA LEU A 185 -18.18 -11.54 -3.53
C LEU A 185 -17.83 -12.68 -4.48
N GLU A 186 -18.71 -13.69 -4.55
CA GLU A 186 -18.57 -14.77 -5.53
C GLU A 186 -18.62 -14.20 -6.95
N ASN A 187 -17.61 -14.52 -7.75
CA ASN A 187 -17.50 -14.11 -9.14
C ASN A 187 -16.60 -15.08 -9.93
N GLU A 188 -16.21 -14.76 -11.16
CA GLU A 188 -15.34 -15.60 -11.99
C GLU A 188 -13.92 -15.83 -11.44
N TYR A 189 -13.46 -15.00 -10.50
CA TYR A 189 -12.15 -15.10 -9.84
C TYR A 189 -12.24 -15.76 -8.48
N HIS A 190 -13.39 -15.65 -7.80
CA HIS A 190 -13.62 -16.15 -6.45
C HIS A 190 -14.81 -17.09 -6.44
N LEU A 191 -14.54 -18.40 -6.22
CA LEU A 191 -15.56 -19.45 -6.22
C LEU A 191 -16.41 -19.48 -4.94
N SER A 192 -16.05 -18.71 -3.92
CA SER A 192 -16.79 -18.60 -2.66
C SER A 192 -16.78 -17.19 -2.12
N LYS A 193 -17.87 -16.81 -1.44
CA LYS A 193 -17.93 -15.58 -0.63
C LYS A 193 -17.19 -15.78 0.66
N GLY A 194 -16.51 -14.76 1.15
CA GLY A 194 -15.89 -14.81 2.46
C GLY A 194 -15.09 -13.57 2.82
N HIS A 195 -14.88 -13.41 4.11
CA HIS A 195 -13.95 -12.43 4.64
C HIS A 195 -12.54 -12.98 4.54
N ILE A 196 -11.62 -12.21 3.98
CA ILE A 196 -10.22 -12.59 3.78
C ILE A 196 -9.23 -11.60 4.39
N GLY A 197 -9.71 -10.56 5.05
CA GLY A 197 -8.90 -9.49 5.61
C GLY A 197 -8.01 -9.90 6.79
N ASN A 198 -7.31 -8.92 7.30
CA ASN A 198 -6.27 -9.02 8.32
C ASN A 198 -6.86 -9.13 9.74
N LYS A 199 -6.85 -10.34 10.29
CA LYS A 199 -7.37 -10.60 11.66
C LYS A 199 -6.51 -9.95 12.76
N PRO A 200 -5.17 -9.99 12.72
CA PRO A 200 -4.32 -9.21 13.61
C PRO A 200 -4.68 -7.73 13.67
N MET A 201 -4.86 -7.09 12.51
CA MET A 201 -5.27 -5.69 12.43
C MET A 201 -6.60 -5.44 13.16
N THR A 202 -7.63 -6.23 12.85
CA THR A 202 -8.94 -6.11 13.52
C THR A 202 -8.81 -6.20 15.04
N LYS A 203 -8.05 -7.20 15.56
CA LYS A 203 -7.82 -7.36 17.00
C LYS A 203 -7.14 -6.15 17.64
N CYS A 204 -6.23 -5.49 16.94
CA CYS A 204 -5.55 -4.30 17.45
C CYS A 204 -6.50 -3.09 17.44
N LEU A 205 -7.24 -2.88 16.35
CA LEU A 205 -8.20 -1.78 16.24
C LEU A 205 -9.33 -1.87 17.28
N GLU A 206 -9.82 -3.08 17.58
CA GLU A 206 -10.87 -3.32 18.59
C GLU A 206 -10.41 -3.06 20.04
N LYS A 207 -9.11 -2.99 20.30
CA LYS A 207 -8.55 -2.66 21.62
C LYS A 207 -8.39 -1.17 21.86
N LEU A 208 -8.43 -0.35 20.79
CA LEU A 208 -8.24 1.09 20.91
C LEU A 208 -9.45 1.72 21.62
N ALA A 209 -9.17 2.46 22.69
CA ALA A 209 -10.20 3.21 23.41
C ALA A 209 -10.72 4.41 22.58
N ASN A 210 -9.85 4.97 21.75
CA ASN A 210 -10.16 6.05 20.81
C ASN A 210 -9.72 5.62 19.40
N PRO A 211 -10.54 4.83 18.68
CA PRO A 211 -10.18 4.32 17.36
C PRO A 211 -10.12 5.44 16.30
N PRO A 212 -9.49 5.18 15.13
CA PRO A 212 -9.48 6.13 14.02
C PRO A 212 -10.88 6.56 13.61
N LYS A 213 -11.05 7.83 13.21
CA LYS A 213 -12.33 8.28 12.64
C LYS A 213 -12.55 7.74 11.23
N LEU A 214 -11.47 7.74 10.42
CA LEU A 214 -11.45 7.26 9.05
C LEU A 214 -10.37 6.19 8.89
N HIS A 215 -10.67 5.15 8.12
CA HIS A 215 -9.71 4.13 7.74
C HIS A 215 -9.81 3.84 6.24
N PHE A 216 -8.78 4.19 5.47
CA PHE A 216 -8.66 3.91 4.05
C PHE A 216 -7.84 2.65 3.83
N THR A 217 -8.38 1.71 3.03
CA THR A 217 -7.73 0.44 2.68
C THR A 217 -7.68 0.26 1.18
N GLY A 218 -6.76 -0.57 0.69
CA GLY A 218 -6.65 -0.98 -0.71
C GLY A 218 -6.72 -2.48 -0.85
N HIS A 219 -5.83 -3.04 -1.71
CA HIS A 219 -5.52 -4.45 -1.85
C HIS A 219 -6.64 -5.33 -2.45
N LEU A 220 -7.87 -5.17 -2.01
CA LEU A 220 -8.97 -6.06 -2.36
C LEU A 220 -9.82 -5.45 -3.48
N HIS A 221 -9.46 -5.72 -4.73
CA HIS A 221 -10.10 -5.16 -5.92
C HIS A 221 -11.58 -5.53 -6.06
N SER A 222 -11.98 -6.74 -5.64
CA SER A 222 -13.37 -7.22 -5.74
C SER A 222 -14.18 -7.06 -4.45
N CYS A 223 -13.70 -6.33 -3.48
CA CYS A 223 -14.45 -6.11 -2.24
C CYS A 223 -15.59 -5.10 -2.44
N ASN A 224 -16.37 -4.90 -1.39
CA ASN A 224 -17.38 -3.85 -1.36
C ASN A 224 -16.72 -2.49 -1.11
N HIS A 225 -16.79 -1.57 -2.09
CA HIS A 225 -16.27 -0.21 -2.01
C HIS A 225 -17.23 0.78 -1.30
N ILE A 226 -18.23 0.28 -0.58
CA ILE A 226 -19.14 1.09 0.23
C ILE A 226 -18.53 1.28 1.61
N PRO A 227 -18.50 2.51 2.16
CA PRO A 227 -18.03 2.75 3.53
C PRO A 227 -18.81 1.92 4.55
N VAL A 228 -18.08 1.36 5.52
CA VAL A 228 -18.63 0.56 6.62
C VAL A 228 -18.28 1.26 7.94
N GLU A 229 -19.30 1.51 8.74
CA GLU A 229 -19.13 2.04 10.10
C GLU A 229 -18.95 0.89 11.10
N TYR A 230 -17.89 0.95 11.89
CA TYR A 230 -17.63 -0.01 12.96
C TYR A 230 -16.90 0.69 14.12
N ASP A 231 -17.47 0.62 15.32
CA ASP A 231 -16.93 1.23 16.56
C ASP A 231 -16.48 2.69 16.40
N GLY A 232 -17.25 3.49 15.65
CA GLY A 232 -16.95 4.90 15.40
C GLY A 232 -15.91 5.16 14.33
N THR A 233 -15.42 4.12 13.65
CA THR A 233 -14.52 4.21 12.50
C THR A 233 -15.29 4.00 11.20
N THR A 234 -15.20 4.95 10.27
CA THR A 234 -15.61 4.74 8.88
C THR A 234 -14.47 4.09 8.12
N THR A 235 -14.61 2.82 7.74
CA THR A 235 -13.63 2.09 6.90
C THR A 235 -14.12 2.00 5.47
N VAL A 236 -13.26 2.25 4.49
CA VAL A 236 -13.59 2.13 3.05
C VAL A 236 -12.41 1.58 2.26
N CYS A 237 -12.70 0.63 1.35
CA CYS A 237 -11.75 0.20 0.33
C CYS A 237 -11.74 1.24 -0.80
N VAL A 238 -10.55 1.72 -1.14
CA VAL A 238 -10.36 2.80 -2.12
C VAL A 238 -9.58 2.34 -3.35
N SER A 239 -9.51 1.01 -3.60
CA SER A 239 -8.92 0.43 -4.81
C SER A 239 -9.60 1.00 -6.05
N MET A 240 -8.82 1.39 -7.05
CA MET A 240 -9.30 2.02 -8.28
C MET A 240 -9.61 1.00 -9.37
N LEU A 241 -8.94 -0.15 -9.36
CA LEU A 241 -9.01 -1.17 -10.39
C LEU A 241 -9.85 -2.38 -9.96
N ASP A 242 -10.39 -3.09 -10.94
CA ASP A 242 -10.99 -4.41 -10.75
C ASP A 242 -9.94 -5.54 -10.81
N GLU A 243 -10.37 -6.80 -10.68
CA GLU A 243 -9.49 -7.99 -10.74
C GLU A 243 -8.81 -8.19 -12.11
N ARG A 244 -9.26 -7.51 -13.16
CA ARG A 244 -8.63 -7.49 -14.49
C ARG A 244 -7.63 -6.36 -14.63
N TYR A 245 -7.37 -5.63 -13.53
CA TYR A 245 -6.57 -4.41 -13.55
C TYR A 245 -7.14 -3.35 -14.51
N SER A 246 -8.47 -3.29 -14.64
CA SER A 246 -9.15 -2.25 -15.40
C SER A 246 -9.72 -1.21 -14.46
N MET A 247 -9.71 0.07 -14.86
CA MET A 247 -10.30 1.16 -14.08
C MET A 247 -11.80 0.90 -13.88
N ALA A 248 -12.23 0.70 -12.64
CA ALA A 248 -13.60 0.31 -12.30
C ALA A 248 -14.25 1.23 -11.28
N TYR A 249 -13.46 1.86 -10.42
CA TYR A 249 -13.96 2.66 -9.31
C TYR A 249 -13.49 4.12 -9.43
N LYS A 250 -14.05 4.98 -8.59
CA LYS A 250 -13.73 6.41 -8.56
C LYS A 250 -13.02 6.76 -7.25
N PRO A 251 -12.20 7.83 -7.24
CA PRO A 251 -11.63 8.35 -6.00
C PRO A 251 -12.72 8.57 -4.94
N PHE A 252 -12.47 8.10 -3.73
CA PHE A 252 -13.37 8.32 -2.60
C PHE A 252 -13.13 9.71 -2.02
N ILE A 253 -14.21 10.42 -1.69
CA ILE A 253 -14.15 11.77 -1.13
C ILE A 253 -14.99 11.85 0.11
N ILE A 254 -14.42 12.50 1.15
CA ILE A 254 -15.11 12.80 2.39
C ILE A 254 -14.71 14.18 2.93
N CYS A 255 -15.61 14.83 3.65
CA CYS A 255 -15.33 16.06 4.39
C CYS A 255 -15.38 15.78 5.88
N ILE A 256 -14.37 16.21 6.61
CA ILE A 256 -14.28 16.12 8.08
C ILE A 256 -13.99 17.50 8.68
#